data_a6c673cb0d1ee0fff5024bf25a15ed43
#
_entry.id   a6c673cb0d1ee0fff5024bf25a15ed43
#
_cell.length_a   1.000
_cell.length_b   1.000
_cell.length_c   1.000
_cell.angle_alpha   90.00
_cell.angle_beta   90.00
_cell.angle_gamma   90.00
#
_symmetry.space_group_name_H-M   'P 1'
#
loop_
_entity.id
_entity.type
_entity.pdbx_description
1 polymer ?
#
loop_
_entity_poly.entity_id
_entity_poly.type
_entity_poly.pdbx_seq_one_letter_code
_entity_poly.pdbx_strand_id
1 'polypeptide(L)'
;MSNYNMTMTKSSRKRLQKDIIQIIKEPLIEHGIHYAHDENNFLNGYAVVFGPSDTIYRHGCYCFKLKFPTNYPFSPPKLTYMTNDGETRFHPNLYRNGKVCISILNTWKGEQWTSCQSIKSVLLMLVTLFHNKPLLNEPGIKETSSNFIPYNKISTYKNLEIA
;
A
#
# COMPACT_ATOMS: atom_id res chain seq x y z
N MET A 1 26.77 -3.24 20.54
CA MET A 1 25.92 -2.25 19.84
C MET A 1 24.60 -2.19 20.59
N SER A 2 24.36 -1.12 21.36
CA SER A 2 23.19 -1.02 22.23
C SER A 2 21.93 -0.83 21.38
N ASN A 3 21.02 -1.80 21.40
CA ASN A 3 19.64 -1.63 20.93
C ASN A 3 18.96 -0.61 21.84
N TYR A 4 19.02 0.67 21.50
CA TYR A 4 18.10 1.64 22.03
C TYR A 4 16.70 1.26 21.52
N ASN A 5 15.90 0.60 22.39
CA ASN A 5 14.47 0.52 22.22
C ASN A 5 13.92 1.95 22.26
N MET A 6 13.90 2.63 21.13
CA MET A 6 13.32 3.97 21.04
C MET A 6 11.81 3.85 21.30
N THR A 7 11.40 4.18 22.49
CA THR A 7 9.99 4.27 22.87
C THR A 7 9.35 5.43 22.10
N MET A 8 8.15 5.22 21.59
CA MET A 8 7.39 6.27 20.90
C MET A 8 7.15 7.47 21.80
N THR A 9 7.45 8.68 21.32
CA THR A 9 7.21 9.91 22.07
C THR A 9 5.71 10.16 22.26
N LYS A 10 5.34 10.95 23.29
CA LYS A 10 3.94 11.32 23.55
C LYS A 10 3.30 12.06 22.37
N SER A 11 4.06 12.91 21.67
CA SER A 11 3.59 13.64 20.49
C SER A 11 3.36 12.71 19.30
N SER A 12 4.29 11.81 19.02
CA SER A 12 4.15 10.80 17.96
C SER A 12 2.94 9.88 18.21
N ARG A 13 2.75 9.46 19.46
CA ARG A 13 1.59 8.66 19.86
C ARG A 13 0.27 9.39 19.63
N LYS A 14 0.18 10.67 20.07
CA LYS A 14 -1.01 11.50 19.84
C LYS A 14 -1.31 11.67 18.35
N ARG A 15 -0.28 11.88 17.52
CA ARG A 15 -0.46 12.04 16.09
C ARG A 15 -0.98 10.75 15.45
N LEU A 16 -0.37 9.61 15.74
CA LEU A 16 -0.83 8.31 15.21
C LEU A 16 -2.26 8.03 15.67
N GLN A 17 -2.58 8.26 16.94
CA GLN A 17 -3.93 8.10 17.46
C GLN A 17 -4.95 8.98 16.73
N LYS A 18 -4.60 10.23 16.44
CA LYS A 18 -5.46 11.14 15.66
C LYS A 18 -5.72 10.59 14.26
N ASP A 19 -4.69 10.12 13.57
CA ASP A 19 -4.82 9.57 12.22
C ASP A 19 -5.66 8.28 12.20
N ILE A 20 -5.50 7.41 13.21
CA ILE A 20 -6.33 6.21 13.39
C ILE A 20 -7.81 6.59 13.60
N ILE A 21 -8.07 7.51 14.51
CA ILE A 21 -9.44 7.97 14.78
C ILE A 21 -10.05 8.59 13.52
N GLN A 22 -9.28 9.36 12.77
CA GLN A 22 -9.75 9.99 11.54
C GLN A 22 -10.14 8.95 10.49
N ILE A 23 -9.30 7.95 10.22
CA ILE A 23 -9.62 6.93 9.20
C ILE A 23 -10.78 6.02 9.62
N ILE A 24 -11.01 5.84 10.91
CA ILE A 24 -12.17 5.10 11.43
C ILE A 24 -13.46 5.93 11.30
N LYS A 25 -13.41 7.24 11.58
CA LYS A 25 -14.57 8.14 11.46
C LYS A 25 -14.94 8.48 10.02
N GLU A 26 -13.94 8.57 9.17
CA GLU A 26 -14.06 8.89 7.75
C GLU A 26 -13.49 7.74 6.91
N PRO A 27 -14.15 6.58 6.90
CA PRO A 27 -13.66 5.40 6.19
C PRO A 27 -13.64 5.64 4.67
N LEU A 28 -12.71 4.98 3.99
CA LEU A 28 -12.50 5.10 2.54
C LEU A 28 -13.26 4.03 1.75
N ILE A 29 -14.43 3.61 2.21
CA ILE A 29 -15.22 2.53 1.61
C ILE A 29 -15.61 2.86 0.17
N GLU A 30 -15.93 4.12 -0.13
CA GLU A 30 -16.27 4.59 -1.48
C GLU A 30 -15.10 4.45 -2.47
N HIS A 31 -13.87 4.38 -1.96
CA HIS A 31 -12.65 4.10 -2.74
C HIS A 31 -12.28 2.62 -2.77
N GLY A 32 -13.13 1.74 -2.26
CA GLY A 32 -12.84 0.31 -2.13
C GLY A 32 -11.76 -0.02 -1.10
N ILE A 33 -11.56 0.84 -0.08
CA ILE A 33 -10.52 0.66 0.93
C ILE A 33 -11.15 0.42 2.30
N HIS A 34 -10.75 -0.66 2.96
CA HIS A 34 -11.07 -0.95 4.35
C HIS A 34 -9.79 -0.92 5.19
N TYR A 35 -9.87 -0.31 6.36
CA TYR A 35 -8.75 -0.24 7.30
C TYR A 35 -9.17 -0.78 8.66
N ALA A 36 -8.32 -1.59 9.27
CA ALA A 36 -8.42 -2.05 10.65
C ALA A 36 -7.12 -1.79 11.38
N HIS A 37 -7.21 -1.27 12.60
CA HIS A 37 -6.05 -1.11 13.47
C HIS A 37 -5.87 -2.34 14.35
N ASP A 38 -4.62 -2.73 14.61
CA ASP A 38 -4.31 -3.90 15.44
C ASP A 38 -4.57 -3.57 16.91
N GLU A 39 -5.52 -4.26 17.53
CA GLU A 39 -5.90 -4.06 18.93
C GLU A 39 -4.78 -4.43 19.89
N ASN A 40 -3.91 -5.38 19.51
CA ASN A 40 -2.82 -5.88 20.35
C ASN A 40 -1.50 -5.13 20.14
N ASN A 41 -1.35 -4.43 19.02
CA ASN A 41 -0.12 -3.71 18.70
C ASN A 41 -0.41 -2.35 18.07
N PHE A 42 -0.33 -1.30 18.89
CA PHE A 42 -0.57 0.09 18.49
C PHE A 42 0.27 0.57 17.30
N LEU A 43 1.36 -0.09 16.96
CA LEU A 43 2.20 0.27 15.81
C LEU A 43 1.83 -0.50 14.54
N ASN A 44 0.79 -1.32 14.56
CA ASN A 44 0.35 -2.08 13.39
C ASN A 44 -1.06 -1.67 12.95
N GLY A 45 -1.28 -1.74 11.66
CA GLY A 45 -2.59 -1.65 11.04
C GLY A 45 -2.66 -2.55 9.82
N TYR A 46 -3.86 -2.82 9.37
CA TYR A 46 -4.14 -3.64 8.18
C TYR A 46 -5.08 -2.89 7.27
N ALA A 47 -4.88 -3.03 5.98
CA ALA A 47 -5.77 -2.47 5.00
C ALA A 47 -6.08 -3.49 3.91
N VAL A 48 -7.28 -3.42 3.40
CA VAL A 48 -7.72 -4.15 2.22
C VAL A 48 -8.10 -3.13 1.16
N VAL A 49 -7.58 -3.32 -0.04
CA VAL A 49 -7.95 -2.55 -1.24
C VAL A 49 -8.65 -3.49 -2.19
N PHE A 50 -9.91 -3.23 -2.49
CA PHE A 50 -10.64 -3.93 -3.54
C PHE A 50 -10.26 -3.35 -4.90
N GLY A 51 -9.97 -4.22 -5.85
CA GLY A 51 -9.62 -3.82 -7.20
C GLY A 51 -10.80 -3.09 -7.87
N PRO A 52 -10.59 -1.89 -8.45
CA PRO A 52 -11.66 -1.14 -9.11
C PRO A 52 -12.33 -1.95 -10.23
N SER A 53 -13.66 -1.82 -10.33
CA SER A 53 -14.51 -2.65 -11.19
C SER A 53 -14.22 -2.53 -12.69
N ASP A 54 -13.67 -1.39 -13.10
CA ASP A 54 -13.31 -1.06 -14.47
C ASP A 54 -11.85 -1.40 -14.84
N THR A 55 -11.16 -2.12 -13.96
CA THR A 55 -9.74 -2.48 -14.14
C THR A 55 -9.51 -3.99 -14.27
N ILE A 56 -8.30 -4.37 -14.67
CA ILE A 56 -7.84 -5.77 -14.68
C ILE A 56 -7.81 -6.39 -13.28
N TYR A 57 -7.94 -5.58 -12.24
CA TYR A 57 -7.92 -5.96 -10.83
C TYR A 57 -9.32 -6.18 -10.23
N ARG A 58 -10.37 -6.04 -11.03
CA ARG A 58 -11.76 -6.21 -10.58
C ARG A 58 -11.96 -7.53 -9.85
N HIS A 59 -12.74 -7.50 -8.78
CA HIS A 59 -13.02 -8.62 -7.85
C HIS A 59 -11.82 -9.07 -7.00
N GLY A 60 -10.63 -8.51 -7.20
CA GLY A 60 -9.48 -8.82 -6.38
C GLY A 60 -9.52 -8.12 -5.03
N CYS A 61 -8.91 -8.77 -4.03
CA CYS A 61 -8.85 -8.32 -2.64
C CYS A 61 -7.37 -8.24 -2.19
N TYR A 62 -6.82 -7.04 -2.16
CA TYR A 62 -5.39 -6.81 -1.95
C TYR A 62 -5.12 -6.37 -0.52
N CYS A 63 -4.50 -7.25 0.27
CA CYS A 63 -4.22 -7.04 1.68
C CYS A 63 -2.85 -6.40 1.90
N PHE A 64 -2.80 -5.46 2.84
CA PHE A 64 -1.58 -4.75 3.23
C PHE A 64 -1.45 -4.68 4.75
N LYS A 65 -0.24 -4.87 5.24
CA LYS A 65 0.12 -4.57 6.63
C LYS A 65 0.87 -3.26 6.69
N LEU A 66 0.46 -2.37 7.58
CA LEU A 66 1.13 -1.13 7.90
C LEU A 66 1.87 -1.28 9.22
N LYS A 67 3.14 -0.94 9.27
CA LYS A 67 3.92 -0.85 10.50
C LYS A 67 4.41 0.57 10.70
N PHE A 68 3.91 1.24 11.73
CA PHE A 68 4.25 2.62 12.05
C PHE A 68 5.57 2.70 12.80
N PRO A 69 6.48 3.61 12.44
CA PRO A 69 7.71 3.83 13.18
C PRO A 69 7.44 4.62 14.48
N THR A 70 8.31 4.46 15.47
CA THR A 70 8.18 5.16 16.76
C THR A 70 8.29 6.68 16.65
N ASN A 71 8.90 7.19 15.60
CA ASN A 71 9.01 8.61 15.29
C ASN A 71 7.93 9.13 14.32
N TYR A 72 6.86 8.35 14.06
CA TYR A 72 5.74 8.82 13.23
C TYR A 72 5.22 10.19 13.74
N PRO A 73 4.95 11.20 12.90
CA PRO A 73 4.89 11.18 11.44
C PRO A 73 6.20 11.62 10.73
N PHE A 74 7.33 11.69 11.41
CA PHE A 74 8.58 12.15 10.80
C PHE A 74 9.19 11.14 9.83
N SER A 75 8.81 9.87 9.97
CA SER A 75 9.11 8.81 8.98
C SER A 75 7.82 8.14 8.55
N PRO A 76 7.72 7.68 7.29
CA PRO A 76 6.54 7.00 6.78
C PRO A 76 6.32 5.64 7.44
N PRO A 77 5.10 5.09 7.41
CA PRO A 77 4.88 3.70 7.75
C PRO A 77 5.56 2.79 6.75
N LYS A 78 6.00 1.61 7.20
CA LYS A 78 6.40 0.53 6.31
C LYS A 78 5.15 -0.24 5.89
N LEU A 79 4.94 -0.36 4.57
CA LEU A 79 3.91 -1.22 4.01
C LEU A 79 4.49 -2.56 3.59
N THR A 80 3.70 -3.60 3.84
CA THR A 80 3.97 -4.95 3.34
C THR A 80 2.73 -5.43 2.59
N TYR A 81 2.89 -5.77 1.32
CA TYR A 81 1.88 -6.40 0.48
C TYR A 81 1.77 -7.88 0.85
N MET A 82 0.55 -8.36 1.12
CA MET A 82 0.31 -9.67 1.68
C MET A 82 -0.41 -10.64 0.75
N THR A 83 -1.22 -10.15 -0.19
CA THR A 83 -1.92 -10.97 -1.18
C THR A 83 -0.95 -11.37 -2.29
N ASN A 84 -0.12 -12.37 -2.06
CA ASN A 84 0.81 -12.88 -3.07
C ASN A 84 1.16 -14.36 -2.81
N ASP A 85 1.49 -15.06 -3.89
CA ASP A 85 1.93 -16.45 -3.91
C ASP A 85 3.45 -16.61 -3.96
N GLY A 86 4.20 -15.51 -3.87
CA GLY A 86 5.65 -15.47 -4.03
C GLY A 86 6.14 -15.53 -5.49
N GLU A 87 5.26 -15.80 -6.45
CA GLU A 87 5.58 -15.95 -7.87
C GLU A 87 4.98 -14.84 -8.74
N THR A 88 3.72 -14.47 -8.49
CA THR A 88 2.98 -13.49 -9.28
C THR A 88 3.34 -12.06 -8.86
N ARG A 89 3.71 -11.23 -9.83
CA ARG A 89 3.90 -9.79 -9.63
C ARG A 89 2.70 -9.04 -10.19
N PHE A 90 1.66 -8.86 -9.36
CA PHE A 90 0.41 -8.22 -9.75
C PHE A 90 0.56 -6.78 -10.22
N HIS A 91 1.58 -6.08 -9.71
CA HIS A 91 1.87 -4.70 -10.09
C HIS A 91 3.39 -4.46 -10.02
N PRO A 92 3.99 -3.65 -10.92
CA PRO A 92 5.41 -3.32 -10.84
C PRO A 92 5.86 -2.75 -9.50
N ASN A 93 5.00 -2.02 -8.81
CA ASN A 93 5.27 -1.44 -7.50
C ASN A 93 4.98 -2.40 -6.32
N LEU A 94 4.36 -3.57 -6.56
CA LEU A 94 4.08 -4.60 -5.57
C LEU A 94 4.98 -5.82 -5.82
N TYR A 95 6.01 -5.97 -5.01
CA TYR A 95 7.03 -7.00 -5.19
C TYR A 95 6.59 -8.33 -4.59
N ARG A 96 7.08 -9.44 -5.15
CA ARG A 96 6.80 -10.82 -4.69
C ARG A 96 7.19 -11.07 -3.24
N ASN A 97 8.17 -10.34 -2.73
CA ASN A 97 8.60 -10.43 -1.32
C ASN A 97 7.78 -9.52 -0.37
N GLY A 98 6.67 -8.97 -0.84
CA GLY A 98 5.80 -8.08 -0.09
C GLY A 98 6.25 -6.61 -0.03
N LYS A 99 7.39 -6.24 -0.63
CA LYS A 99 7.83 -4.84 -0.68
C LYS A 99 6.87 -4.00 -1.52
N VAL A 100 6.49 -2.84 -1.00
CA VAL A 100 5.68 -1.83 -1.70
C VAL A 100 6.58 -0.64 -2.05
N CYS A 101 6.60 -0.24 -3.33
CA CYS A 101 7.39 0.87 -3.83
C CYS A 101 6.49 1.99 -4.33
N ILE A 102 6.23 3.00 -3.50
CA ILE A 102 5.52 4.23 -3.85
C ILE A 102 6.24 5.44 -3.29
N SER A 103 6.12 6.58 -3.94
CA SER A 103 6.86 7.79 -3.60
C SER A 103 6.58 8.27 -2.19
N ILE A 104 5.31 8.30 -1.80
CA ILE A 104 4.87 8.73 -0.46
C ILE A 104 5.47 7.89 0.70
N LEU A 105 6.03 6.72 0.42
CA LEU A 105 6.76 5.90 1.40
C LEU A 105 8.28 6.06 1.33
N ASN A 106 8.80 7.00 0.54
CA ASN A 106 10.22 7.17 0.24
C ASN A 106 10.88 5.92 -0.41
N THR A 107 10.07 5.12 -1.12
CA THR A 107 10.52 3.87 -1.75
C THR A 107 10.48 3.92 -3.28
N TRP A 108 10.08 5.05 -3.84
CA TRP A 108 10.01 5.32 -5.27
C TRP A 108 10.28 6.80 -5.57
N LYS A 109 10.49 7.13 -6.86
CA LYS A 109 10.64 8.52 -7.33
C LYS A 109 9.29 9.26 -7.26
N GLY A 110 9.33 10.57 -7.00
CA GLY A 110 8.15 11.43 -6.90
C GLY A 110 8.10 12.18 -5.58
N GLU A 111 6.91 12.66 -5.21
CA GLU A 111 6.70 13.35 -3.94
C GLU A 111 6.97 12.43 -2.76
N GLN A 112 7.90 12.84 -1.93
CA GLN A 112 8.34 12.08 -0.77
C GLN A 112 7.43 12.32 0.44
N TRP A 113 7.57 11.46 1.43
CA TRP A 113 6.88 11.60 2.70
C TRP A 113 7.19 12.93 3.39
N THR A 114 6.16 13.56 3.88
CA THR A 114 6.26 14.70 4.81
C THR A 114 5.42 14.43 6.04
N SER A 115 5.68 15.13 7.14
CA SER A 115 4.91 14.98 8.39
C SER A 115 3.43 15.42 8.27
N CYS A 116 3.05 16.07 7.19
CA CYS A 116 1.66 16.41 6.87
C CYS A 116 0.86 15.22 6.33
N GLN A 117 1.54 14.20 5.81
CA GLN A 117 0.91 12.98 5.31
C GLN A 117 0.28 12.17 6.44
N SER A 118 -0.70 11.34 6.12
CA SER A 118 -1.48 10.56 7.07
C SER A 118 -1.71 9.12 6.57
N ILE A 119 -2.32 8.28 7.37
CA ILE A 119 -2.80 6.95 6.96
C ILE A 119 -3.68 7.07 5.71
N LYS A 120 -4.60 8.04 5.70
CA LYS A 120 -5.54 8.30 4.59
C LYS A 120 -4.79 8.57 3.29
N SER A 121 -3.76 9.43 3.29
CA SER A 121 -2.97 9.74 2.09
C SER A 121 -2.23 8.51 1.55
N VAL A 122 -1.68 7.67 2.41
CA VAL A 122 -1.01 6.43 2.00
C VAL A 122 -1.99 5.47 1.33
N LEU A 123 -3.17 5.27 1.92
CA LEU A 123 -4.18 4.34 1.40
C LEU A 123 -4.78 4.83 0.08
N LEU A 124 -5.02 6.14 -0.07
CA LEU A 124 -5.47 6.72 -1.34
C LEU A 124 -4.41 6.58 -2.44
N MET A 125 -3.11 6.73 -2.11
CA MET A 125 -2.05 6.49 -3.07
C MET A 125 -1.99 5.01 -3.50
N LEU A 126 -2.27 4.06 -2.60
CA LEU A 126 -2.30 2.64 -2.96
C LEU A 126 -3.35 2.33 -4.03
N VAL A 127 -4.54 2.91 -3.92
CA VAL A 127 -5.63 2.65 -4.88
C VAL A 127 -5.25 3.09 -6.29
N THR A 128 -4.44 4.13 -6.43
CA THR A 128 -4.00 4.62 -7.75
C THR A 128 -3.12 3.63 -8.51
N LEU A 129 -2.58 2.61 -7.85
CA LEU A 129 -1.81 1.55 -8.52
C LEU A 129 -2.73 0.61 -9.33
N PHE A 130 -3.99 0.46 -8.92
CA PHE A 130 -4.91 -0.52 -9.50
C PHE A 130 -5.64 0.06 -10.72
N HIS A 131 -4.93 0.19 -11.84
CA HIS A 131 -5.43 0.71 -13.11
C HIS A 131 -5.15 -0.25 -14.29
N ASN A 132 -5.71 0.02 -15.47
CA ASN A 132 -5.64 -0.88 -16.64
C ASN A 132 -4.27 -0.99 -17.31
N LYS A 133 -3.31 -0.16 -16.96
CA LYS A 133 -1.99 -0.09 -17.59
C LYS A 133 -0.84 -0.20 -16.57
N PRO A 134 -0.87 -1.16 -15.64
CA PRO A 134 0.09 -1.20 -14.52
C PRO A 134 1.54 -1.32 -14.99
N LEU A 135 1.78 -2.02 -16.10
CA LEU A 135 3.13 -2.24 -16.61
C LEU A 135 3.83 -0.95 -17.05
N LEU A 136 3.07 0.15 -17.29
CA LEU A 136 3.67 1.46 -17.57
C LEU A 136 4.38 2.08 -16.36
N ASN A 137 4.14 1.58 -15.17
CA ASN A 137 4.89 1.97 -13.98
C ASN A 137 6.32 1.38 -13.96
N GLU A 138 6.61 0.39 -14.80
CA GLU A 138 7.97 -0.13 -14.97
C GLU A 138 8.76 0.80 -15.90
N PRO A 139 9.95 1.30 -15.46
CA PRO A 139 10.77 2.18 -16.30
C PRO A 139 11.11 1.55 -17.65
N GLY A 140 10.98 2.33 -18.72
CA GLY A 140 11.32 1.90 -20.09
C GLY A 140 10.26 1.10 -20.82
N ILE A 141 9.16 0.74 -20.17
CA ILE A 141 8.04 0.03 -20.81
C ILE A 141 7.09 1.04 -21.49
N LYS A 142 6.61 0.66 -22.68
CA LYS A 142 5.60 1.38 -23.46
C LYS A 142 4.42 0.46 -23.78
N GLU A 143 3.28 1.02 -24.14
CA GLU A 143 2.09 0.24 -24.55
C GLU A 143 2.38 -0.67 -25.75
N THR A 144 3.33 -0.30 -26.61
CA THR A 144 3.79 -1.06 -27.77
C THR A 144 4.75 -2.21 -27.42
N SER A 145 5.14 -2.35 -26.14
CA SER A 145 6.05 -3.42 -25.72
C SER A 145 5.34 -4.77 -25.83
N SER A 146 6.06 -5.78 -26.34
CA SER A 146 5.51 -7.12 -26.63
C SER A 146 4.93 -7.85 -25.41
N ASN A 147 5.41 -7.53 -24.22
CA ASN A 147 4.95 -8.10 -22.95
C ASN A 147 3.76 -7.36 -22.31
N PHE A 148 3.31 -6.23 -22.89
CA PHE A 148 2.25 -5.39 -22.30
C PHE A 148 0.90 -6.13 -22.22
N ILE A 149 0.42 -6.67 -23.36
CA ILE A 149 -0.84 -7.43 -23.43
C ILE A 149 -0.75 -8.75 -22.65
N PRO A 150 0.32 -9.57 -22.81
CA PRO A 150 0.48 -10.78 -22.01
C PRO A 150 0.46 -10.53 -20.50
N TYR A 151 1.12 -9.47 -20.03
CA TYR A 151 1.11 -9.13 -18.62
C TYR A 151 -0.30 -8.89 -18.08
N ASN A 152 -1.10 -8.08 -18.79
CA ASN A 152 -2.48 -7.81 -18.37
C ASN A 152 -3.34 -9.08 -18.32
N LYS A 153 -3.21 -9.95 -19.32
CA LYS A 153 -3.94 -11.24 -19.36
C LYS A 153 -3.57 -12.14 -18.18
N ILE A 154 -2.27 -12.28 -17.91
CA ILE A 154 -1.78 -13.07 -16.77
C ILE A 154 -2.24 -12.46 -15.45
N SER A 155 -2.14 -11.13 -15.29
CA SER A 155 -2.57 -10.45 -14.08
C SER A 155 -4.08 -10.61 -13.84
N THR A 156 -4.91 -10.53 -14.90
CA THR A 156 -6.36 -10.77 -14.78
C THR A 156 -6.66 -12.20 -14.36
N TYR A 157 -5.99 -13.20 -14.96
CA TYR A 157 -6.18 -14.61 -14.60
C TYR A 157 -5.76 -14.87 -13.15
N LYS A 158 -4.55 -14.45 -12.77
CA LYS A 158 -4.02 -14.63 -11.44
C LYS A 158 -4.80 -13.86 -10.37
N ASN A 159 -5.40 -12.73 -10.73
CA ASN A 159 -6.28 -11.99 -9.86
C ASN A 159 -7.49 -12.82 -9.41
N LEU A 160 -8.09 -13.61 -10.32
CA LEU A 160 -9.22 -14.50 -9.99
C LEU A 160 -8.78 -15.73 -9.17
N GLU A 161 -7.52 -16.12 -9.25
CA GLU A 161 -7.00 -17.30 -8.58
C GLU A 161 -6.51 -17.00 -7.15
N ILE A 162 -5.93 -15.80 -6.91
CA ILE A 162 -5.14 -15.51 -5.71
C ILE A 162 -5.70 -14.33 -4.92
N ALA A 163 -6.23 -13.30 -5.56
CA ALA A 163 -6.72 -12.07 -4.95
C ALA A 163 -8.23 -12.06 -4.81
#